data_b9633ebda2c2eb88ae70c1548f1d3b43
#
_entry.id   b9633ebda2c2eb88ae70c1548f1d3b43
#
_cell.length_a   1.000
_cell.length_b   1.000
_cell.length_c   1.000
_cell.angle_alpha   90.00
_cell.angle_beta   90.00
_cell.angle_gamma   90.00
#
_symmetry.space_group_name_H-M   'P 1'
#
loop_
_entity.id
_entity.type
_entity.pdbx_description
1 polymer ?
#
loop_
_entity_poly.entity_id
_entity_poly.type
_entity_poly.pdbx_seq_one_letter_code
_entity_poly.pdbx_strand_id
1 'polypeptide(L)'
;MATEINQALALIKRGAEEILLEEELLEKLKKGQPLRVKAGFDPTAPDLHLGHTVLLNKLRQFQDLGHHVLFLIGDFTGMIGDPTGKSATRPPLSQDEVKKNAESYAEQVFKILKRDQTEVVFNSKWLTDLGAAGMLKLAASHTVARMLERDDFSKRYKNNQPIAIHEFLYPLLQGYDSVALKADVELGGTDQKFNLLMGRELQKQSGQSPQCVITMPLLEGLDGVQKMSKSLGNYIGINEAPEIIFAKIMSISDELMWRYIELLSFTSMDEIAEWKANVKAGQNPRDIKVTFAQEIVARFHSKEAAIEALENFQTRSKGGIPDNVPEVNIMIQADTIGILQLLKEASLVASTSEAMRLIEGGGIKIDGERLEDGKKMISKNSEFVAQVGKRKFAKIKVL
;
A
#
# COMPACT_ATOMS: atom_id res chain seq x y z
N MET A 1 -8.21 29.76 18.07
CA MET A 1 -7.80 28.65 18.97
C MET A 1 -8.82 27.52 19.09
N ALA A 2 -10.01 27.68 19.71
CA ALA A 2 -10.95 26.56 19.85
C ALA A 2 -11.43 26.02 18.49
N THR A 3 -11.73 26.86 17.52
CA THR A 3 -12.16 26.49 16.18
C THR A 3 -11.05 25.75 15.42
N GLU A 4 -9.83 26.19 15.50
CA GLU A 4 -8.66 25.55 14.86
C GLU A 4 -8.38 24.16 15.46
N ILE A 5 -8.50 24.01 16.79
CA ILE A 5 -8.34 22.73 17.47
C ILE A 5 -9.43 21.75 17.04
N ASN A 6 -10.68 22.21 16.90
CA ASN A 6 -11.77 21.37 16.44
C ASN A 6 -11.60 20.94 14.98
N GLN A 7 -11.10 21.84 14.12
CA GLN A 7 -10.74 21.49 12.73
C GLN A 7 -9.58 20.49 12.67
N ALA A 8 -8.54 20.70 13.49
CA ALA A 8 -7.43 19.77 13.60
C ALA A 8 -7.92 18.37 14.05
N LEU A 9 -8.76 18.32 15.09
CA LEU A 9 -9.33 17.08 15.59
C LEU A 9 -10.22 16.40 14.53
N ALA A 10 -11.03 17.14 13.78
CA ALA A 10 -11.84 16.60 12.69
C ALA A 10 -10.96 15.96 11.59
N LEU A 11 -9.86 16.63 11.21
CA LEU A 11 -8.90 16.08 10.25
C LEU A 11 -8.20 14.82 10.77
N ILE A 12 -7.82 14.80 12.05
CA ILE A 12 -7.20 13.63 12.69
C ILE A 12 -8.20 12.46 12.74
N LYS A 13 -9.46 12.74 13.03
CA LYS A 13 -10.54 11.73 13.06
C LYS A 13 -10.89 11.14 11.69
N ARG A 14 -10.62 11.86 10.61
CA ARG A 14 -10.95 11.40 9.27
C ARG A 14 -10.37 10.01 9.01
N GLY A 15 -11.23 9.02 8.75
CA GLY A 15 -10.84 7.65 8.43
C GLY A 15 -10.12 6.90 9.56
N ALA A 16 -9.97 7.48 10.75
CA ALA A 16 -9.48 6.77 11.93
C ALA A 16 -10.55 5.80 12.44
N GLU A 17 -10.15 4.57 12.77
CA GLU A 17 -11.05 3.59 13.37
C GLU A 17 -11.25 3.87 14.86
N GLU A 18 -10.17 4.19 15.56
CA GLU A 18 -10.20 4.45 17.01
C GLU A 18 -9.10 5.44 17.41
N ILE A 19 -9.40 6.29 18.37
CA ILE A 19 -8.44 7.20 19.03
C ILE A 19 -8.44 6.90 20.53
N LEU A 20 -7.31 6.47 21.07
CA LEU A 20 -7.10 6.11 22.47
C LEU A 20 -6.03 7.01 23.10
N LEU A 21 -6.33 7.96 23.95
CA LEU A 21 -7.62 8.50 24.36
C LEU A 21 -7.80 9.85 23.66
N GLU A 22 -8.99 10.12 23.14
CA GLU A 22 -9.28 11.38 22.43
C GLU A 22 -9.09 12.61 23.35
N GLU A 23 -9.48 12.49 24.61
CA GLU A 23 -9.32 13.56 25.59
C GLU A 23 -7.84 13.91 25.82
N GLU A 24 -6.96 12.89 25.92
CA GLU A 24 -5.50 13.12 26.06
C GLU A 24 -4.92 13.78 24.78
N LEU A 25 -5.40 13.40 23.60
CA LEU A 25 -5.01 14.02 22.35
C LEU A 25 -5.41 15.50 22.32
N LEU A 26 -6.65 15.79 22.73
CA LEU A 26 -7.15 17.16 22.81
C LEU A 26 -6.31 18.01 23.76
N GLU A 27 -5.94 17.48 24.94
CA GLU A 27 -5.05 18.17 25.86
C GLU A 27 -3.65 18.42 25.28
N LYS A 28 -3.11 17.46 24.53
CA LYS A 28 -1.83 17.66 23.83
C LYS A 28 -1.93 18.76 22.76
N LEU A 29 -3.00 18.79 21.96
CA LEU A 29 -3.25 19.81 20.93
C LEU A 29 -3.41 21.21 21.54
N LYS A 30 -4.09 21.33 22.70
CA LYS A 30 -4.28 22.61 23.41
C LYS A 30 -2.96 23.24 23.88
N LYS A 31 -1.90 22.45 24.08
CA LYS A 31 -0.58 22.97 24.45
C LYS A 31 0.08 23.80 23.33
N GLY A 32 -0.40 23.67 22.09
CA GLY A 32 0.08 24.45 20.94
C GLY A 32 1.52 24.14 20.53
N GLN A 33 2.09 23.04 20.99
CA GLN A 33 3.44 22.60 20.61
C GLN A 33 3.36 21.51 19.55
N PRO A 34 4.33 21.42 18.61
CA PRO A 34 4.41 20.34 17.66
C PRO A 34 4.50 19.00 18.38
N LEU A 35 3.58 18.08 18.06
CA LEU A 35 3.58 16.71 18.58
C LEU A 35 4.59 15.86 17.81
N ARG A 36 5.20 14.89 18.51
CA ARG A 36 6.04 13.84 17.94
C ARG A 36 5.15 12.65 17.55
N VAL A 37 4.88 12.52 16.26
CA VAL A 37 3.94 11.52 15.71
C VAL A 37 4.72 10.38 15.09
N LYS A 38 4.63 9.20 15.68
CA LYS A 38 5.36 7.99 15.27
C LYS A 38 4.47 7.05 14.46
N ALA A 39 5.04 6.43 13.43
CA ALA A 39 4.55 5.19 12.84
C ALA A 39 5.72 4.30 12.47
N GLY A 40 5.64 3.02 12.83
CA GLY A 40 6.67 2.03 12.57
C GLY A 40 6.32 1.14 11.38
N PHE A 41 7.34 0.84 10.56
CA PHE A 41 7.23 -0.02 9.40
C PHE A 41 8.42 -0.99 9.38
N ASP A 42 8.13 -2.28 9.45
CA ASP A 42 9.14 -3.30 9.20
C ASP A 42 9.37 -3.42 7.68
N PRO A 43 10.61 -3.34 7.20
CA PRO A 43 10.93 -3.35 5.77
C PRO A 43 10.88 -4.78 5.20
N THR A 44 9.68 -5.38 5.20
CA THR A 44 9.47 -6.80 4.81
C THR A 44 9.42 -7.05 3.31
N ALA A 45 9.37 -5.99 2.50
CA ALA A 45 9.37 -6.06 1.04
C ALA A 45 9.85 -4.72 0.47
N PRO A 46 10.45 -4.68 -0.75
CA PRO A 46 11.10 -3.46 -1.27
C PRO A 46 10.12 -2.33 -1.64
N ASP A 47 8.84 -2.62 -1.90
CA ASP A 47 7.89 -1.63 -2.39
C ASP A 47 6.69 -1.46 -1.49
N LEU A 48 6.18 -0.23 -1.44
CA LEU A 48 4.93 0.12 -0.79
C LEU A 48 3.75 -0.07 -1.75
N HIS A 49 2.57 -0.30 -1.19
CA HIS A 49 1.29 -0.31 -1.91
C HIS A 49 0.29 0.64 -1.22
N LEU A 50 -0.86 0.92 -1.85
CA LEU A 50 -1.84 1.87 -1.33
C LEU A 50 -2.31 1.56 0.11
N GLY A 51 -2.29 0.30 0.53
CA GLY A 51 -2.61 -0.07 1.93
C GLY A 51 -1.65 0.57 2.94
N HIS A 52 -0.35 0.64 2.64
CA HIS A 52 0.62 1.33 3.50
C HIS A 52 0.40 2.86 3.51
N THR A 53 -0.09 3.40 2.38
CA THR A 53 -0.28 4.85 2.26
C THR A 53 -1.42 5.38 3.10
N VAL A 54 -2.30 4.53 3.63
CA VAL A 54 -3.32 4.94 4.62
C VAL A 54 -2.66 5.60 5.83
N LEU A 55 -1.64 4.94 6.40
CA LEU A 55 -0.87 5.49 7.52
C LEU A 55 -0.04 6.70 7.10
N LEU A 56 0.59 6.65 5.92
CA LEU A 56 1.39 7.77 5.41
C LEU A 56 0.55 9.03 5.15
N ASN A 57 -0.66 8.86 4.64
CA ASN A 57 -1.60 9.98 4.46
C ASN A 57 -2.03 10.58 5.81
N LYS A 58 -2.24 9.74 6.83
CA LYS A 58 -2.53 10.22 8.17
C LYS A 58 -1.34 10.98 8.77
N LEU A 59 -0.12 10.47 8.60
CA LEU A 59 1.10 11.18 8.99
C LEU A 59 1.22 12.53 8.28
N ARG A 60 0.91 12.59 6.97
CA ARG A 60 0.89 13.82 6.19
C ARG A 60 -0.13 14.83 6.73
N GLN A 61 -1.31 14.39 7.15
CA GLN A 61 -2.31 15.25 7.79
C GLN A 61 -1.77 15.87 9.10
N PHE A 62 -1.01 15.11 9.88
CA PHE A 62 -0.32 15.66 11.06
C PHE A 62 0.75 16.70 10.68
N GLN A 63 1.49 16.48 9.60
CA GLN A 63 2.44 17.49 9.09
C GLN A 63 1.74 18.77 8.63
N ASP A 64 0.59 18.65 7.96
CA ASP A 64 -0.20 19.80 7.51
C ASP A 64 -0.76 20.62 8.70
N LEU A 65 -0.90 19.99 9.87
CA LEU A 65 -1.22 20.62 11.15
C LEU A 65 0.03 21.17 11.90
N GLY A 66 1.22 21.05 11.32
CA GLY A 66 2.48 21.57 11.92
C GLY A 66 3.15 20.62 12.91
N HIS A 67 2.79 19.33 12.92
CA HIS A 67 3.40 18.32 13.79
C HIS A 67 4.61 17.65 13.13
N HIS A 68 5.48 17.05 13.95
CA HIS A 68 6.71 16.39 13.52
C HIS A 68 6.50 14.88 13.40
N VAL A 69 6.83 14.31 12.24
CA VAL A 69 6.69 12.88 11.96
C VAL A 69 7.98 12.14 12.25
N LEU A 70 7.87 11.06 13.02
CA LEU A 70 8.89 10.07 13.26
C LEU A 70 8.56 8.82 12.43
N PHE A 71 9.14 8.76 11.24
CA PHE A 71 9.00 7.59 10.38
C PHE A 71 10.01 6.53 10.81
N LEU A 72 9.53 5.54 11.58
CA LEU A 72 10.38 4.50 12.12
C LEU A 72 10.48 3.32 11.15
N ILE A 73 11.70 2.99 10.80
CA ILE A 73 12.04 1.76 10.08
C ILE A 73 12.50 0.72 11.10
N GLY A 74 11.75 -0.36 11.21
CA GLY A 74 12.02 -1.48 12.11
C GLY A 74 13.09 -2.40 11.54
N ASP A 75 14.33 -1.92 11.44
CA ASP A 75 15.45 -2.70 10.93
C ASP A 75 15.89 -3.79 11.91
N PHE A 76 15.74 -3.55 13.22
CA PHE A 76 15.97 -4.60 14.25
C PHE A 76 14.76 -5.53 14.35
N THR A 77 13.55 -4.97 14.46
CA THR A 77 12.32 -5.76 14.61
C THR A 77 11.99 -6.57 13.35
N GLY A 78 12.34 -6.08 12.18
CA GLY A 78 12.19 -6.80 10.91
C GLY A 78 12.98 -8.12 10.85
N MET A 79 14.11 -8.22 11.56
CA MET A 79 14.86 -9.46 11.71
C MET A 79 14.16 -10.49 12.62
N ILE A 80 13.33 -10.02 13.55
CA ILE A 80 12.51 -10.90 14.42
C ILE A 80 11.25 -11.33 13.67
N GLY A 81 10.61 -10.40 12.97
CA GLY A 81 9.34 -10.56 12.27
C GLY A 81 8.11 -10.40 13.18
N ASP A 82 7.21 -9.52 12.75
CA ASP A 82 5.95 -9.27 13.45
C ASP A 82 5.05 -10.52 13.45
N PRO A 83 4.71 -11.08 14.60
CA PRO A 83 3.81 -12.23 14.72
C PRO A 83 2.34 -11.88 14.49
N THR A 84 1.97 -10.59 14.41
CA THR A 84 0.58 -10.12 14.32
C THR A 84 -0.20 -10.78 13.18
N GLY A 85 -1.32 -11.43 13.53
CA GLY A 85 -2.23 -12.06 12.56
C GLY A 85 -1.64 -13.27 11.82
N LYS A 86 -0.56 -13.88 12.33
CA LYS A 86 0.08 -15.05 11.73
C LYS A 86 -0.31 -16.34 12.44
N SER A 87 -0.49 -17.39 11.66
CA SER A 87 -0.72 -18.75 12.17
C SER A 87 0.57 -19.53 12.44
N ALA A 88 1.72 -19.01 12.00
CA ALA A 88 3.05 -19.61 12.17
C ALA A 88 4.13 -18.53 12.27
N THR A 89 5.26 -18.88 12.88
CA THR A 89 6.45 -18.02 12.98
C THR A 89 6.95 -17.62 11.60
N ARG A 90 7.21 -16.32 11.41
CA ARG A 90 7.81 -15.80 10.17
C ARG A 90 9.28 -16.17 10.08
N PRO A 91 9.78 -16.55 8.89
CA PRO A 91 11.23 -16.61 8.68
C PRO A 91 11.83 -15.21 8.89
N PRO A 92 12.94 -15.09 9.66
CA PRO A 92 13.63 -13.82 9.82
C PRO A 92 14.26 -13.38 8.50
N LEU A 93 14.25 -12.06 8.24
CA LEU A 93 14.99 -11.48 7.13
C LEU A 93 16.48 -11.39 7.47
N SER A 94 17.33 -11.50 6.46
CA SER A 94 18.76 -11.20 6.61
C SER A 94 18.98 -9.70 6.81
N GLN A 95 20.10 -9.34 7.43
CA GLN A 95 20.46 -7.94 7.66
C GLN A 95 20.59 -7.14 6.33
N ASP A 96 21.12 -7.77 5.27
CA ASP A 96 21.25 -7.15 3.96
C ASP A 96 19.90 -6.90 3.28
N GLU A 97 18.95 -7.83 3.38
CA GLU A 97 17.59 -7.65 2.87
C GLU A 97 16.87 -6.52 3.60
N VAL A 98 16.97 -6.48 4.92
CA VAL A 98 16.40 -5.41 5.75
C VAL A 98 16.94 -4.05 5.34
N LYS A 99 18.28 -3.93 5.18
CA LYS A 99 18.94 -2.68 4.78
C LYS A 99 18.48 -2.20 3.42
N LYS A 100 18.47 -3.09 2.41
CA LYS A 100 18.04 -2.76 1.05
C LYS A 100 16.57 -2.31 1.01
N ASN A 101 15.70 -3.01 1.72
CA ASN A 101 14.28 -2.65 1.80
C ASN A 101 14.07 -1.33 2.55
N ALA A 102 14.86 -1.07 3.59
CA ALA A 102 14.81 0.17 4.37
C ALA A 102 15.17 1.41 3.52
N GLU A 103 16.21 1.31 2.70
CA GLU A 103 16.59 2.37 1.76
C GLU A 103 15.46 2.67 0.78
N SER A 104 14.84 1.63 0.20
CA SER A 104 13.69 1.78 -0.69
C SER A 104 12.48 2.43 0.00
N TYR A 105 12.18 2.06 1.25
CA TYR A 105 11.09 2.68 2.02
C TYR A 105 11.36 4.16 2.27
N ALA A 106 12.57 4.52 2.68
CA ALA A 106 12.95 5.90 2.93
C ALA A 106 12.77 6.80 1.70
N GLU A 107 13.00 6.29 0.50
CA GLU A 107 12.76 7.05 -0.74
C GLU A 107 11.26 7.18 -1.06
N GLN A 108 10.52 6.08 -0.94
CA GLN A 108 9.12 6.02 -1.33
C GLN A 108 8.20 6.86 -0.42
N VAL A 109 8.48 6.96 0.88
CA VAL A 109 7.65 7.72 1.81
C VAL A 109 7.64 9.21 1.50
N PHE A 110 8.71 9.75 0.91
CA PHE A 110 8.80 11.16 0.52
C PHE A 110 8.02 11.51 -0.75
N LYS A 111 7.36 10.56 -1.38
CA LYS A 111 6.28 10.85 -2.35
C LYS A 111 5.01 11.40 -1.66
N ILE A 112 4.89 11.21 -0.35
CA ILE A 112 3.74 11.64 0.45
C ILE A 112 4.16 12.62 1.55
N LEU A 113 5.20 12.29 2.32
CA LEU A 113 5.63 13.07 3.48
C LEU A 113 6.55 14.24 3.08
N LYS A 114 6.47 15.33 3.84
CA LYS A 114 7.38 16.48 3.73
C LYS A 114 8.70 16.17 4.41
N ARG A 115 9.82 16.34 3.71
CA ARG A 115 11.16 16.00 4.23
C ARG A 115 11.55 16.82 5.44
N ASP A 116 11.25 18.11 5.43
CA ASP A 116 11.57 19.08 6.48
C ASP A 116 10.82 18.85 7.79
N GLN A 117 9.75 18.07 7.76
CA GLN A 117 8.93 17.72 8.92
C GLN A 117 8.96 16.21 9.23
N THR A 118 9.89 15.46 8.63
CA THR A 118 10.03 14.00 8.82
C THR A 118 11.45 13.65 9.28
N GLU A 119 11.53 12.97 10.41
CA GLU A 119 12.73 12.27 10.86
C GLU A 119 12.59 10.77 10.55
N VAL A 120 13.46 10.25 9.68
CA VAL A 120 13.58 8.80 9.45
C VAL A 120 14.49 8.23 10.52
N VAL A 121 13.96 7.29 11.30
CA VAL A 121 14.67 6.69 12.43
C VAL A 121 14.70 5.17 12.31
N PHE A 122 15.78 4.57 12.83
CA PHE A 122 16.03 3.13 12.79
C PHE A 122 16.06 2.60 14.21
N ASN A 123 15.26 1.58 14.53
CA ASN A 123 15.18 1.10 15.91
C ASN A 123 16.39 0.27 16.35
N SER A 124 17.23 -0.20 15.44
CA SER A 124 18.53 -0.77 15.78
C SER A 124 19.40 0.16 16.62
N LYS A 125 19.26 1.48 16.46
CA LYS A 125 20.04 2.51 17.15
C LYS A 125 19.94 2.40 18.68
N TRP A 126 18.76 2.12 19.22
CA TRP A 126 18.54 2.00 20.68
C TRP A 126 18.31 0.57 21.13
N LEU A 127 17.78 -0.32 20.26
CA LEU A 127 17.55 -1.71 20.63
C LEU A 127 18.85 -2.51 20.74
N THR A 128 19.85 -2.20 19.91
CA THR A 128 21.20 -2.79 20.04
C THR A 128 21.86 -2.39 21.35
N ASP A 129 21.69 -1.13 21.78
CA ASP A 129 22.30 -0.59 23.01
C ASP A 129 21.67 -1.16 24.29
N LEU A 130 20.46 -1.73 24.22
CA LEU A 130 19.86 -2.42 25.38
C LEU A 130 20.72 -3.56 25.90
N GLY A 131 21.37 -4.30 25.01
CA GLY A 131 22.15 -5.47 25.37
C GLY A 131 21.33 -6.54 26.10
N ALA A 132 21.95 -7.60 26.56
CA ALA A 132 21.27 -8.71 27.22
C ALA A 132 20.55 -8.28 28.53
N ALA A 133 21.20 -7.42 29.33
CA ALA A 133 20.62 -6.97 30.60
C ALA A 133 19.38 -6.08 30.37
N GLY A 134 19.41 -5.17 29.39
CA GLY A 134 18.27 -4.35 29.03
C GLY A 134 17.12 -5.17 28.45
N MET A 135 17.41 -6.17 27.63
CA MET A 135 16.41 -7.11 27.12
C MET A 135 15.72 -7.91 28.23
N LEU A 136 16.48 -8.41 29.22
CA LEU A 136 15.92 -9.10 30.38
C LEU A 136 15.04 -8.16 31.21
N LYS A 137 15.46 -6.92 31.43
CA LYS A 137 14.68 -5.91 32.14
C LYS A 137 13.38 -5.59 31.41
N LEU A 138 13.44 -5.45 30.09
CA LEU A 138 12.27 -5.22 29.26
C LEU A 138 11.31 -6.42 29.29
N ALA A 139 11.81 -7.64 29.15
CA ALA A 139 11.02 -8.88 29.25
C ALA A 139 10.36 -9.04 30.64
N ALA A 140 11.04 -8.63 31.69
CA ALA A 140 10.50 -8.69 33.08
C ALA A 140 9.38 -7.67 33.35
N SER A 141 9.17 -6.68 32.48
CA SER A 141 8.12 -5.68 32.63
C SER A 141 6.70 -6.22 32.37
N HIS A 142 6.59 -7.38 31.70
CA HIS A 142 5.30 -7.99 31.34
C HIS A 142 5.28 -9.49 31.62
N THR A 143 4.09 -10.04 31.77
CA THR A 143 3.89 -11.47 32.00
C THR A 143 3.47 -12.21 30.74
N VAL A 144 3.77 -13.53 30.69
CA VAL A 144 3.26 -14.41 29.64
C VAL A 144 1.72 -14.38 29.58
N ALA A 145 1.05 -14.33 30.72
CA ALA A 145 -0.41 -14.23 30.74
C ALA A 145 -0.92 -12.99 30.02
N ARG A 146 -0.25 -11.84 30.18
CA ARG A 146 -0.61 -10.60 29.48
C ARG A 146 -0.35 -10.72 27.98
N MET A 147 0.74 -11.37 27.55
CA MET A 147 1.01 -11.61 26.14
C MET A 147 -0.05 -12.51 25.49
N LEU A 148 -0.55 -13.50 26.20
CA LEU A 148 -1.61 -14.40 25.73
C LEU A 148 -2.99 -13.76 25.61
N GLU A 149 -3.19 -12.52 26.05
CA GLU A 149 -4.41 -11.75 25.75
C GLU A 149 -4.47 -11.30 24.29
N ARG A 150 -3.35 -11.26 23.58
CA ARG A 150 -3.33 -10.96 22.14
C ARG A 150 -3.96 -12.11 21.37
N ASP A 151 -4.92 -11.78 20.50
CA ASP A 151 -5.80 -12.72 19.81
C ASP A 151 -5.07 -13.88 19.10
N ASP A 152 -4.00 -13.58 18.38
CA ASP A 152 -3.22 -14.56 17.62
C ASP A 152 -2.46 -15.52 18.55
N PHE A 153 -1.83 -14.99 19.61
CA PHE A 153 -1.19 -15.83 20.62
C PHE A 153 -2.21 -16.69 21.36
N SER A 154 -3.35 -16.12 21.76
CA SER A 154 -4.44 -16.85 22.42
C SER A 154 -4.94 -18.01 21.56
N LYS A 155 -5.18 -17.76 20.27
CA LYS A 155 -5.63 -18.79 19.31
C LYS A 155 -4.60 -19.88 19.11
N ARG A 156 -3.33 -19.51 18.90
CA ARG A 156 -2.22 -20.46 18.71
C ARG A 156 -2.03 -21.32 19.98
N TYR A 157 -2.03 -20.69 21.15
CA TYR A 157 -1.90 -21.40 22.41
C TYR A 157 -3.03 -22.41 22.62
N LYS A 158 -4.30 -22.00 22.45
CA LYS A 158 -5.47 -22.89 22.57
C LYS A 158 -5.48 -24.04 21.57
N ASN A 159 -4.90 -23.82 20.39
CA ASN A 159 -4.82 -24.83 19.32
C ASN A 159 -3.52 -25.66 19.38
N ASN A 160 -2.74 -25.57 20.46
CA ASN A 160 -1.43 -26.23 20.61
C ASN A 160 -0.47 -25.95 19.43
N GLN A 161 -0.56 -24.78 18.83
CA GLN A 161 0.36 -24.33 17.79
C GLN A 161 1.60 -23.70 18.45
N PRO A 162 2.80 -23.87 17.86
CA PRO A 162 4.03 -23.35 18.45
C PRO A 162 4.04 -21.82 18.48
N ILE A 163 4.51 -21.25 19.60
CA ILE A 163 4.81 -19.83 19.76
C ILE A 163 6.27 -19.76 20.22
N ALA A 164 7.11 -19.14 19.41
CA ALA A 164 8.52 -18.98 19.78
C ALA A 164 8.68 -17.83 20.79
N ILE A 165 9.64 -17.96 21.71
CA ILE A 165 9.84 -16.98 22.80
C ILE A 165 10.13 -15.57 22.26
N HIS A 166 10.89 -15.46 21.16
CA HIS A 166 11.19 -14.15 20.56
C HIS A 166 9.94 -13.42 20.05
N GLU A 167 8.86 -14.14 19.70
CA GLU A 167 7.60 -13.53 19.28
C GLU A 167 6.93 -12.75 20.43
N PHE A 168 7.11 -13.17 21.69
CA PHE A 168 6.65 -12.40 22.86
C PHE A 168 7.48 -11.13 23.08
N LEU A 169 8.73 -11.08 22.60
CA LEU A 169 9.56 -9.90 22.72
C LEU A 169 9.16 -8.80 21.73
N TYR A 170 8.61 -9.17 20.58
CA TYR A 170 8.27 -8.22 19.52
C TYR A 170 7.39 -7.06 20.01
N PRO A 171 6.24 -7.27 20.68
CA PRO A 171 5.41 -6.17 21.21
C PRO A 171 6.15 -5.27 22.20
N LEU A 172 7.06 -5.83 22.99
CA LEU A 172 7.85 -5.07 23.95
C LEU A 172 8.88 -4.18 23.26
N LEU A 173 9.53 -4.68 22.21
CA LEU A 173 10.50 -3.93 21.41
C LEU A 173 9.81 -2.78 20.70
N GLN A 174 8.69 -3.02 20.02
CA GLN A 174 7.88 -1.97 19.39
C GLN A 174 7.39 -0.94 20.42
N GLY A 175 6.98 -1.38 21.60
CA GLY A 175 6.58 -0.49 22.68
C GLY A 175 7.75 0.35 23.21
N TYR A 176 8.94 -0.23 23.31
CA TYR A 176 10.14 0.49 23.74
C TYR A 176 10.59 1.56 22.71
N ASP A 177 10.33 1.37 21.44
CA ASP A 177 10.53 2.43 20.40
C ASP A 177 9.83 3.73 20.81
N SER A 178 8.61 3.65 21.35
CA SER A 178 7.85 4.82 21.82
C SER A 178 8.50 5.50 23.04
N VAL A 179 9.13 4.72 23.92
CA VAL A 179 9.91 5.24 25.05
C VAL A 179 11.16 5.97 24.54
N ALA A 180 11.93 5.33 23.65
CA ALA A 180 13.16 5.89 23.10
C ALA A 180 12.89 7.19 22.32
N LEU A 181 11.83 7.21 21.55
CA LEU A 181 11.42 8.34 20.72
C LEU A 181 10.61 9.41 21.48
N LYS A 182 10.17 9.14 22.72
CA LYS A 182 9.25 10.00 23.47
C LYS A 182 8.06 10.43 22.61
N ALA A 183 7.41 9.46 21.98
CA ALA A 183 6.33 9.72 21.06
C ALA A 183 5.10 10.28 21.79
N ASP A 184 4.46 11.30 21.21
CA ASP A 184 3.19 11.88 21.73
C ASP A 184 1.98 11.17 21.14
N VAL A 185 2.11 10.71 19.89
CA VAL A 185 1.09 9.97 19.15
C VAL A 185 1.75 8.82 18.40
N GLU A 186 1.12 7.66 18.40
CA GLU A 186 1.51 6.54 17.56
C GLU A 186 0.36 6.09 16.67
N LEU A 187 0.65 5.94 15.37
CA LEU A 187 -0.28 5.44 14.36
C LEU A 187 0.03 4.00 14.02
N GLY A 188 -0.99 3.19 13.84
CA GLY A 188 -0.87 1.83 13.33
C GLY A 188 -2.15 1.30 12.73
N GLY A 189 -2.10 0.14 12.08
CA GLY A 189 -3.29 -0.57 11.66
C GLY A 189 -4.09 -1.09 12.86
N THR A 190 -5.37 -1.39 12.66
CA THR A 190 -6.22 -2.01 13.72
C THR A 190 -5.64 -3.30 14.26
N ASP A 191 -4.91 -4.04 13.43
CA ASP A 191 -4.21 -5.27 13.80
C ASP A 191 -3.00 -5.03 14.74
N GLN A 192 -2.50 -3.78 14.82
CA GLN A 192 -1.37 -3.38 15.67
C GLN A 192 -1.78 -2.89 17.06
N LYS A 193 -3.08 -2.77 17.34
CA LYS A 193 -3.60 -2.14 18.57
C LYS A 193 -2.91 -2.62 19.86
N PHE A 194 -2.70 -3.93 20.00
CA PHE A 194 -2.03 -4.50 21.18
C PHE A 194 -0.60 -3.94 21.33
N ASN A 195 0.17 -3.93 20.25
CA ASN A 195 1.56 -3.44 20.25
C ASN A 195 1.62 -1.92 20.55
N LEU A 196 0.68 -1.15 19.99
CA LEU A 196 0.57 0.30 20.24
C LEU A 196 0.27 0.62 21.70
N LEU A 197 -0.62 -0.16 22.33
CA LEU A 197 -0.94 -0.05 23.75
C LEU A 197 0.25 -0.42 24.65
N MET A 198 1.09 -1.37 24.22
CA MET A 198 2.34 -1.70 24.90
C MET A 198 3.26 -0.49 25.02
N GLY A 199 3.33 0.36 24.00
CA GLY A 199 4.08 1.61 24.03
C GLY A 199 3.60 2.55 25.13
N ARG A 200 2.28 2.71 25.32
CA ARG A 200 1.70 3.51 26.39
C ARG A 200 2.09 2.98 27.78
N GLU A 201 2.03 1.66 27.97
CA GLU A 201 2.37 1.03 29.24
C GLU A 201 3.85 1.21 29.59
N LEU A 202 4.74 0.98 28.62
CA LEU A 202 6.18 1.16 28.81
C LEU A 202 6.58 2.63 29.04
N GLN A 203 5.92 3.58 28.39
CA GLN A 203 6.13 5.00 28.65
C GLN A 203 5.75 5.37 30.10
N LYS A 204 4.58 4.89 30.61
CA LYS A 204 4.18 5.09 32.01
C LYS A 204 5.21 4.51 32.99
N GLN A 205 5.67 3.28 32.74
CA GLN A 205 6.69 2.62 33.58
C GLN A 205 8.04 3.39 33.55
N SER A 206 8.31 4.11 32.44
CA SER A 206 9.51 4.93 32.28
C SER A 206 9.33 6.37 32.79
N GLY A 207 8.20 6.70 33.44
CA GLY A 207 7.91 8.03 33.93
C GLY A 207 7.58 9.07 32.85
N GLN A 208 7.25 8.63 31.65
CA GLN A 208 6.84 9.49 30.53
C GLN A 208 5.32 9.66 30.47
N SER A 209 4.88 10.79 29.89
CA SER A 209 3.48 10.95 29.49
C SER A 209 3.15 9.95 28.38
N PRO A 210 2.07 9.13 28.53
CA PRO A 210 1.75 8.14 27.54
C PRO A 210 1.31 8.78 26.21
N GLN A 211 1.69 8.13 25.11
CA GLN A 211 1.26 8.52 23.76
C GLN A 211 -0.25 8.29 23.57
N CYS A 212 -0.87 9.10 22.71
CA CYS A 212 -2.17 8.76 22.16
C CYS A 212 -1.99 7.71 21.05
N VAL A 213 -2.87 6.73 21.00
CA VAL A 213 -2.86 5.71 19.97
C VAL A 213 -3.99 5.97 18.98
N ILE A 214 -3.68 5.98 17.70
CA ILE A 214 -4.67 6.10 16.63
C ILE A 214 -4.56 4.88 15.74
N THR A 215 -5.64 4.11 15.66
CA THR A 215 -5.70 2.99 14.74
C THR A 215 -6.38 3.38 13.45
N MET A 216 -5.76 2.97 12.34
CA MET A 216 -6.32 3.12 11.00
C MET A 216 -6.83 1.77 10.50
N PRO A 217 -7.95 1.74 9.77
CA PRO A 217 -8.44 0.50 9.19
C PRO A 217 -7.45 -0.06 8.16
N LEU A 218 -7.46 -1.37 8.02
CA LEU A 218 -6.76 -2.03 6.93
C LEU A 218 -7.50 -1.76 5.63
N LEU A 219 -6.77 -1.33 4.59
CA LEU A 219 -7.36 -1.11 3.27
C LEU A 219 -7.64 -2.46 2.61
N GLU A 220 -8.86 -2.63 2.14
CA GLU A 220 -9.27 -3.77 1.32
C GLU A 220 -8.53 -3.75 -0.03
N GLY A 221 -8.20 -4.92 -0.56
CA GLY A 221 -7.61 -5.07 -1.89
C GLY A 221 -8.63 -4.89 -3.02
N LEU A 222 -8.19 -5.17 -4.26
CA LEU A 222 -9.02 -5.06 -5.46
C LEU A 222 -10.29 -5.93 -5.42
N ASP A 223 -10.27 -6.99 -4.61
CA ASP A 223 -11.42 -7.88 -4.36
C ASP A 223 -12.49 -7.26 -3.46
N GLY A 224 -12.19 -6.18 -2.75
CA GLY A 224 -13.09 -5.49 -1.82
C GLY A 224 -13.40 -6.26 -0.54
N VAL A 225 -12.70 -7.35 -0.26
CA VAL A 225 -12.97 -8.25 0.87
C VAL A 225 -11.74 -8.45 1.75
N GLN A 226 -10.64 -8.93 1.16
CA GLN A 226 -9.42 -9.20 1.90
C GLN A 226 -8.55 -7.95 1.97
N LYS A 227 -7.76 -7.82 3.05
CA LYS A 227 -6.81 -6.72 3.16
C LYS A 227 -5.87 -6.71 1.94
N MET A 228 -5.52 -5.51 1.49
CA MET A 228 -4.56 -5.32 0.41
C MET A 228 -3.21 -5.94 0.77
N SER A 229 -2.73 -6.85 -0.07
CA SER A 229 -1.47 -7.57 0.15
C SER A 229 -0.83 -8.01 -1.16
N LYS A 230 0.50 -7.92 -1.24
CA LYS A 230 1.26 -8.47 -2.36
C LYS A 230 1.12 -9.99 -2.47
N SER A 231 1.14 -10.70 -1.34
CA SER A 231 1.01 -12.15 -1.32
C SER A 231 -0.34 -12.65 -1.83
N LEU A 232 -1.38 -11.83 -1.75
CA LEU A 232 -2.72 -12.12 -2.28
C LEU A 232 -2.91 -11.63 -3.72
N GLY A 233 -1.96 -10.88 -4.28
CA GLY A 233 -2.07 -10.34 -5.64
C GLY A 233 -3.17 -9.29 -5.83
N ASN A 234 -3.83 -8.83 -4.75
CA ASN A 234 -4.96 -7.89 -4.76
C ASN A 234 -4.56 -6.44 -4.48
N TYR A 235 -3.31 -6.06 -4.76
CA TYR A 235 -2.72 -4.78 -4.38
C TYR A 235 -2.56 -3.81 -5.56
N ILE A 236 -2.39 -2.53 -5.21
CA ILE A 236 -1.93 -1.46 -6.11
C ILE A 236 -0.62 -0.94 -5.55
N GLY A 237 0.49 -1.20 -6.26
CA GLY A 237 1.82 -0.71 -5.88
C GLY A 237 1.99 0.75 -6.27
N ILE A 238 2.66 1.55 -5.43
CA ILE A 238 2.88 2.98 -5.70
C ILE A 238 3.94 3.25 -6.78
N ASN A 239 4.71 2.23 -7.14
CA ASN A 239 5.73 2.27 -8.20
C ASN A 239 5.28 1.53 -9.47
N GLU A 240 4.05 1.01 -9.52
CA GLU A 240 3.50 0.44 -10.76
C GLU A 240 3.35 1.54 -11.82
N ALA A 241 3.38 1.15 -13.09
CA ALA A 241 3.20 2.10 -14.20
C ALA A 241 1.87 2.88 -14.08
N PRO A 242 1.84 4.16 -14.47
CA PRO A 242 0.68 5.04 -14.34
C PRO A 242 -0.63 4.44 -14.85
N GLU A 243 -0.59 3.83 -16.03
CA GLU A 243 -1.74 3.19 -16.67
C GLU A 243 -2.22 1.94 -15.91
N ILE A 244 -1.33 1.25 -15.21
CA ILE A 244 -1.68 0.09 -14.37
C ILE A 244 -2.37 0.55 -13.10
N ILE A 245 -1.83 1.56 -12.41
CA ILE A 245 -2.45 2.16 -11.22
C ILE A 245 -3.84 2.66 -11.58
N PHE A 246 -3.95 3.44 -12.68
CA PHE A 246 -5.21 4.01 -13.15
C PHE A 246 -6.24 2.90 -13.45
N ALA A 247 -5.87 1.88 -14.23
CA ALA A 247 -6.76 0.80 -14.59
C ALA A 247 -7.22 -0.04 -13.37
N LYS A 248 -6.33 -0.27 -12.40
CA LYS A 248 -6.67 -0.97 -11.15
C LYS A 248 -7.67 -0.17 -10.33
N ILE A 249 -7.48 1.15 -10.17
CA ILE A 249 -8.46 2.01 -9.47
C ILE A 249 -9.80 2.03 -10.21
N MET A 250 -9.79 2.12 -11.53
CA MET A 250 -11.03 2.06 -12.32
C MET A 250 -11.76 0.71 -12.21
N SER A 251 -11.08 -0.36 -11.81
CA SER A 251 -11.66 -1.71 -11.69
C SER A 251 -12.37 -2.00 -10.36
N ILE A 252 -12.13 -1.19 -9.31
CA ILE A 252 -12.78 -1.40 -8.01
C ILE A 252 -14.28 -1.08 -8.09
N SER A 253 -15.08 -1.64 -7.17
CA SER A 253 -16.51 -1.30 -7.07
C SER A 253 -16.72 0.17 -6.67
N ASP A 254 -17.90 0.71 -6.92
CA ASP A 254 -18.22 2.09 -6.54
C ASP A 254 -18.29 2.25 -5.01
N GLU A 255 -18.68 1.19 -4.31
CA GLU A 255 -18.67 1.17 -2.85
C GLU A 255 -17.23 1.25 -2.30
N LEU A 256 -16.33 0.42 -2.82
CA LEU A 256 -14.92 0.42 -2.43
C LEU A 256 -14.23 1.74 -2.81
N MET A 257 -14.64 2.38 -3.90
CA MET A 257 -14.13 3.70 -4.29
C MET A 257 -14.30 4.74 -3.18
N TRP A 258 -15.47 4.80 -2.52
CA TRP A 258 -15.70 5.77 -1.44
C TRP A 258 -14.79 5.51 -0.24
N ARG A 259 -14.54 4.24 0.07
CA ARG A 259 -13.61 3.84 1.10
C ARG A 259 -12.18 4.29 0.77
N TYR A 260 -11.76 4.09 -0.48
CA TYR A 260 -10.44 4.52 -0.94
C TYR A 260 -10.31 6.05 -0.93
N ILE A 261 -11.31 6.79 -1.39
CA ILE A 261 -11.32 8.25 -1.38
C ILE A 261 -11.19 8.78 0.06
N GLU A 262 -11.95 8.24 1.00
CA GLU A 262 -11.89 8.66 2.40
C GLU A 262 -10.50 8.50 3.01
N LEU A 263 -9.84 7.36 2.75
CA LEU A 263 -8.56 6.99 3.36
C LEU A 263 -7.33 7.51 2.60
N LEU A 264 -7.44 7.69 1.28
CA LEU A 264 -6.29 7.96 0.43
C LEU A 264 -6.31 9.33 -0.24
N SER A 265 -7.47 9.95 -0.48
CA SER A 265 -7.55 11.26 -1.12
C SER A 265 -7.19 12.39 -0.16
N PHE A 266 -6.60 13.48 -0.70
CA PHE A 266 -6.40 14.73 0.03
C PHE A 266 -7.57 15.72 -0.15
N THR A 267 -8.57 15.34 -0.96
CA THR A 267 -9.82 16.10 -1.12
C THR A 267 -10.51 16.30 0.23
N SER A 268 -11.07 17.46 0.47
CA SER A 268 -11.75 17.79 1.72
C SER A 268 -12.99 16.90 1.96
N MET A 269 -13.37 16.73 3.22
CA MET A 269 -14.58 15.96 3.55
C MET A 269 -15.87 16.64 3.04
N ASP A 270 -15.88 17.96 2.95
CA ASP A 270 -17.01 18.73 2.42
C ASP A 270 -17.19 18.46 0.92
N GLU A 271 -16.08 18.46 0.16
CA GLU A 271 -16.11 18.14 -1.26
C GLU A 271 -16.47 16.66 -1.52
N ILE A 272 -16.00 15.75 -0.68
CA ILE A 272 -16.40 14.32 -0.75
C ILE A 272 -17.90 14.18 -0.46
N ALA A 273 -18.44 14.96 0.48
CA ALA A 273 -19.87 14.97 0.77
C ALA A 273 -20.68 15.51 -0.42
N GLU A 274 -20.19 16.55 -1.09
CA GLU A 274 -20.77 17.08 -2.33
C GLU A 274 -20.75 16.02 -3.45
N TRP A 275 -19.63 15.34 -3.67
CA TRP A 275 -19.56 14.25 -4.64
C TRP A 275 -20.57 13.14 -4.37
N LYS A 276 -20.71 12.74 -3.09
CA LYS A 276 -21.72 11.75 -2.69
C LYS A 276 -23.16 12.23 -2.96
N ALA A 277 -23.44 13.51 -2.72
CA ALA A 277 -24.73 14.11 -3.01
C ALA A 277 -25.02 14.16 -4.52
N ASN A 278 -24.04 14.55 -5.32
CA ASN A 278 -24.15 14.60 -6.79
C ASN A 278 -24.40 13.22 -7.38
N VAL A 279 -23.73 12.17 -6.89
CA VAL A 279 -23.99 10.79 -7.32
C VAL A 279 -25.41 10.34 -6.97
N LYS A 280 -25.91 10.68 -5.77
CA LYS A 280 -27.32 10.43 -5.41
C LYS A 280 -28.30 11.19 -6.30
N ALA A 281 -27.92 12.35 -6.82
CA ALA A 281 -28.71 13.15 -7.76
C ALA A 281 -28.62 12.68 -9.23
N GLY A 282 -27.83 11.63 -9.52
CA GLY A 282 -27.74 11.01 -10.84
C GLY A 282 -26.41 11.21 -11.58
N GLN A 283 -25.40 11.85 -10.97
CA GLN A 283 -24.07 11.89 -11.54
C GLN A 283 -23.48 10.48 -11.61
N ASN A 284 -22.78 10.17 -12.70
CA ASN A 284 -22.14 8.88 -12.85
C ASN A 284 -20.93 8.74 -11.88
N PRO A 285 -20.92 7.76 -10.96
CA PRO A 285 -19.81 7.57 -10.04
C PRO A 285 -18.46 7.29 -10.75
N ARG A 286 -18.50 6.86 -12.02
CA ARG A 286 -17.31 6.68 -12.86
C ARG A 286 -16.50 7.99 -12.99
N ASP A 287 -17.14 9.14 -13.06
CA ASP A 287 -16.45 10.42 -13.25
C ASP A 287 -15.63 10.78 -11.99
N ILE A 288 -16.19 10.51 -10.81
CA ILE A 288 -15.48 10.67 -9.54
C ILE A 288 -14.33 9.68 -9.43
N LYS A 289 -14.55 8.43 -9.86
CA LYS A 289 -13.49 7.41 -9.88
C LYS A 289 -12.33 7.81 -10.79
N VAL A 290 -12.61 8.44 -11.95
CA VAL A 290 -11.59 9.01 -12.84
C VAL A 290 -10.80 10.10 -12.13
N THR A 291 -11.47 11.07 -11.49
CA THR A 291 -10.83 12.15 -10.73
C THR A 291 -9.91 11.58 -9.64
N PHE A 292 -10.40 10.63 -8.88
CA PHE A 292 -9.61 9.96 -7.84
C PHE A 292 -8.42 9.17 -8.42
N ALA A 293 -8.61 8.44 -9.52
CA ALA A 293 -7.53 7.72 -10.19
C ALA A 293 -6.42 8.67 -10.68
N GLN A 294 -6.81 9.83 -11.26
CA GLN A 294 -5.86 10.86 -11.66
C GLN A 294 -5.12 11.47 -10.46
N GLU A 295 -5.81 11.72 -9.34
CA GLU A 295 -5.17 12.19 -8.09
C GLU A 295 -4.08 11.22 -7.63
N ILE A 296 -4.38 9.93 -7.59
CA ILE A 296 -3.42 8.91 -7.12
C ILE A 296 -2.24 8.77 -8.08
N VAL A 297 -2.48 8.71 -9.38
CA VAL A 297 -1.39 8.66 -10.38
C VAL A 297 -0.53 9.91 -10.31
N ALA A 298 -1.12 11.10 -10.24
CA ALA A 298 -0.38 12.35 -10.14
C ALA A 298 0.50 12.43 -8.89
N ARG A 299 0.05 11.86 -7.77
CA ARG A 299 0.80 11.83 -6.50
C ARG A 299 2.06 10.98 -6.59
N PHE A 300 2.00 9.83 -7.23
CA PHE A 300 3.12 8.89 -7.28
C PHE A 300 4.01 9.03 -8.50
N HIS A 301 3.52 9.68 -9.55
CA HIS A 301 4.25 9.95 -10.78
C HIS A 301 4.24 11.45 -11.11
N SER A 302 3.34 11.90 -12.01
CA SER A 302 3.18 13.31 -12.34
C SER A 302 1.76 13.60 -12.84
N LYS A 303 1.40 14.89 -12.95
CA LYS A 303 0.12 15.33 -13.51
C LYS A 303 -0.01 14.92 -14.98
N GLU A 304 1.07 15.02 -15.72
CA GLU A 304 1.15 14.65 -17.13
C GLU A 304 0.90 13.14 -17.31
N ALA A 305 1.55 12.31 -16.48
CA ALA A 305 1.32 10.86 -16.47
C ALA A 305 -0.14 10.50 -16.13
N ALA A 306 -0.80 11.27 -15.28
CA ALA A 306 -2.21 11.05 -14.94
C ALA A 306 -3.15 11.37 -16.11
N ILE A 307 -2.85 12.41 -16.88
CA ILE A 307 -3.59 12.77 -18.10
C ILE A 307 -3.42 11.67 -19.14
N GLU A 308 -2.17 11.29 -19.42
CA GLU A 308 -1.84 10.22 -20.39
C GLU A 308 -2.51 8.89 -20.01
N ALA A 309 -2.49 8.52 -18.71
CA ALA A 309 -3.14 7.30 -18.25
C ALA A 309 -4.67 7.32 -18.47
N LEU A 310 -5.32 8.49 -18.31
CA LEU A 310 -6.75 8.66 -18.63
C LEU A 310 -7.01 8.49 -20.13
N GLU A 311 -6.23 9.15 -20.99
CA GLU A 311 -6.36 9.08 -22.45
C GLU A 311 -6.18 7.65 -22.96
N ASN A 312 -5.14 6.96 -22.48
CA ASN A 312 -4.89 5.56 -22.76
C ASN A 312 -6.04 4.66 -22.28
N PHE A 313 -6.59 4.92 -21.10
CA PHE A 313 -7.74 4.17 -20.58
C PHE A 313 -9.00 4.38 -21.43
N GLN A 314 -9.27 5.61 -21.86
CA GLN A 314 -10.40 5.95 -22.73
C GLN A 314 -10.26 5.30 -24.12
N THR A 315 -9.06 5.35 -24.70
CA THR A 315 -8.74 4.74 -25.99
C THR A 315 -8.95 3.23 -25.94
N ARG A 316 -8.42 2.56 -24.91
CA ARG A 316 -8.64 1.12 -24.69
C ARG A 316 -10.12 0.76 -24.50
N SER A 317 -10.87 1.58 -23.79
CA SER A 317 -12.30 1.32 -23.55
C SER A 317 -13.16 1.47 -24.79
N LYS A 318 -12.77 2.33 -25.73
CA LYS A 318 -13.39 2.49 -27.06
C LYS A 318 -12.92 1.44 -28.08
N GLY A 319 -12.01 0.53 -27.68
CA GLY A 319 -11.45 -0.51 -28.57
C GLY A 319 -10.32 0.01 -29.47
N GLY A 320 -9.79 1.20 -29.21
CA GLY A 320 -8.63 1.76 -29.89
C GLY A 320 -7.29 1.19 -29.39
N ILE A 321 -6.24 1.41 -30.16
CA ILE A 321 -4.86 1.04 -29.82
C ILE A 321 -4.29 2.15 -28.94
N PRO A 322 -3.72 1.84 -27.75
CA PRO A 322 -3.04 2.82 -26.91
C PRO A 322 -1.76 3.33 -27.57
N ASP A 323 -1.36 4.57 -27.29
CA ASP A 323 -0.12 5.15 -27.84
C ASP A 323 1.14 4.44 -27.29
N ASN A 324 1.08 3.89 -26.10
CA ASN A 324 2.22 3.25 -25.43
C ASN A 324 2.07 1.72 -25.42
N VAL A 325 2.25 1.10 -26.58
CA VAL A 325 2.19 -0.37 -26.76
C VAL A 325 3.60 -0.96 -26.61
N PRO A 326 3.82 -1.99 -25.76
CA PRO A 326 5.11 -2.65 -25.65
C PRO A 326 5.61 -3.16 -27.01
N GLU A 327 6.84 -2.85 -27.38
CA GLU A 327 7.48 -3.39 -28.58
C GLU A 327 8.04 -4.79 -28.30
N VAL A 328 7.76 -5.73 -29.20
CA VAL A 328 8.26 -7.10 -29.15
C VAL A 328 8.92 -7.44 -30.48
N ASN A 329 10.20 -7.71 -30.44
CA ASN A 329 10.98 -8.12 -31.60
C ASN A 329 11.02 -9.65 -31.69
N ILE A 330 10.56 -10.24 -32.78
CA ILE A 330 10.52 -11.68 -33.03
C ILE A 330 11.49 -11.99 -34.18
N MET A 331 12.55 -12.70 -33.87
CA MET A 331 13.54 -13.15 -34.85
C MET A 331 13.09 -14.46 -35.51
N ILE A 332 12.96 -14.49 -36.84
CA ILE A 332 12.61 -15.69 -37.57
C ILE A 332 13.70 -16.07 -38.58
N GLN A 333 13.92 -17.36 -38.78
CA GLN A 333 14.88 -17.87 -39.76
C GLN A 333 14.25 -18.05 -41.14
N ALA A 334 12.93 -18.29 -41.21
CA ALA A 334 12.16 -18.46 -42.40
C ALA A 334 11.62 -17.10 -42.92
N ASP A 335 11.19 -17.02 -44.19
CA ASP A 335 10.61 -15.81 -44.76
C ASP A 335 9.23 -15.43 -44.17
N THR A 336 8.56 -16.40 -43.53
CA THR A 336 7.25 -16.19 -42.92
C THR A 336 7.08 -16.98 -41.66
N ILE A 337 6.18 -16.53 -40.75
CA ILE A 337 5.76 -17.23 -39.54
C ILE A 337 4.23 -17.26 -39.46
N GLY A 338 3.66 -18.37 -38.96
CA GLY A 338 2.23 -18.45 -38.71
C GLY A 338 1.78 -17.56 -37.56
N ILE A 339 0.65 -16.86 -37.72
CA ILE A 339 0.13 -15.89 -36.74
C ILE A 339 -0.07 -16.50 -35.34
N LEU A 340 -0.50 -17.76 -35.24
CA LEU A 340 -0.69 -18.43 -33.96
C LEU A 340 0.62 -18.62 -33.20
N GLN A 341 1.69 -18.99 -33.93
CA GLN A 341 3.02 -19.14 -33.35
C GLN A 341 3.58 -17.77 -32.95
N LEU A 342 3.42 -16.76 -33.80
CA LEU A 342 3.85 -15.41 -33.54
C LEU A 342 3.23 -14.81 -32.27
N LEU A 343 1.92 -14.96 -32.08
CA LEU A 343 1.21 -14.48 -30.89
C LEU A 343 1.67 -15.19 -29.60
N LYS A 344 2.05 -16.47 -29.70
CA LYS A 344 2.64 -17.23 -28.59
C LYS A 344 4.05 -16.74 -28.27
N GLU A 345 4.91 -16.55 -29.28
CA GLU A 345 6.28 -16.03 -29.08
C GLU A 345 6.28 -14.61 -28.53
N ALA A 346 5.30 -13.79 -28.92
CA ALA A 346 5.07 -12.48 -28.34
C ALA A 346 4.50 -12.51 -26.90
N SER A 347 4.31 -13.70 -26.31
CA SER A 347 3.73 -13.90 -24.96
C SER A 347 2.33 -13.29 -24.78
N LEU A 348 1.61 -13.05 -25.86
CA LEU A 348 0.24 -12.56 -25.82
C LEU A 348 -0.77 -13.66 -25.45
N VAL A 349 -0.44 -14.89 -25.77
CA VAL A 349 -1.20 -16.10 -25.46
C VAL A 349 -0.27 -17.18 -24.91
N ALA A 350 -0.80 -18.11 -24.10
CA ALA A 350 0.00 -19.19 -23.52
C ALA A 350 0.24 -20.35 -24.51
N SER A 351 -0.64 -20.51 -25.51
CA SER A 351 -0.54 -21.58 -26.51
C SER A 351 -1.18 -21.20 -27.84
N THR A 352 -0.78 -21.89 -28.91
CA THR A 352 -1.41 -21.75 -30.24
C THR A 352 -2.88 -22.18 -30.24
N SER A 353 -3.26 -23.15 -29.40
CA SER A 353 -4.66 -23.59 -29.21
C SER A 353 -5.50 -22.48 -28.53
N GLU A 354 -4.92 -21.74 -27.59
CA GLU A 354 -5.58 -20.58 -26.99
C GLU A 354 -5.78 -19.47 -28.05
N ALA A 355 -4.73 -19.19 -28.83
CA ALA A 355 -4.81 -18.21 -29.91
C ALA A 355 -5.95 -18.56 -30.88
N MET A 356 -6.06 -19.81 -31.32
CA MET A 356 -7.11 -20.24 -32.24
C MET A 356 -8.51 -20.03 -31.66
N ARG A 357 -8.75 -20.44 -30.42
CA ARG A 357 -10.06 -20.22 -29.75
C ARG A 357 -10.41 -18.75 -29.63
N LEU A 358 -9.41 -17.90 -29.35
CA LEU A 358 -9.61 -16.45 -29.25
C LEU A 358 -9.89 -15.82 -30.61
N ILE A 359 -9.29 -16.29 -31.70
CA ILE A 359 -9.61 -15.86 -33.07
C ILE A 359 -11.05 -16.21 -33.41
N GLU A 360 -11.47 -17.46 -33.20
CA GLU A 360 -12.84 -17.94 -33.43
C GLU A 360 -13.85 -17.12 -32.63
N GLY A 361 -13.52 -16.78 -31.36
CA GLY A 361 -14.33 -15.93 -30.50
C GLY A 361 -14.26 -14.42 -30.81
N GLY A 362 -13.47 -14.01 -31.83
CA GLY A 362 -13.28 -12.59 -32.18
C GLY A 362 -12.49 -11.79 -31.18
N GLY A 363 -11.69 -12.45 -30.35
CA GLY A 363 -10.90 -11.84 -29.27
C GLY A 363 -9.53 -11.34 -29.69
N ILE A 364 -9.13 -11.46 -30.98
CA ILE A 364 -7.84 -10.98 -31.49
C ILE A 364 -8.04 -9.96 -32.60
N LYS A 365 -7.27 -8.86 -32.52
CA LYS A 365 -7.22 -7.83 -33.57
C LYS A 365 -5.78 -7.55 -33.96
N ILE A 366 -5.59 -7.20 -35.23
CA ILE A 366 -4.33 -6.72 -35.81
C ILE A 366 -4.59 -5.32 -36.36
N ASP A 367 -3.82 -4.33 -35.89
CA ASP A 367 -3.98 -2.92 -36.25
C ASP A 367 -5.42 -2.40 -36.08
N GLY A 368 -6.12 -2.92 -35.06
CA GLY A 368 -7.51 -2.56 -34.77
C GLY A 368 -8.56 -3.38 -35.50
N GLU A 369 -8.20 -4.14 -36.52
CA GLU A 369 -9.09 -4.98 -37.31
C GLU A 369 -9.16 -6.42 -36.73
N ARG A 370 -10.36 -7.02 -36.74
CA ARG A 370 -10.57 -8.38 -36.24
C ARG A 370 -9.79 -9.39 -37.09
N LEU A 371 -8.99 -10.22 -36.44
CA LEU A 371 -8.32 -11.33 -37.11
C LEU A 371 -9.29 -12.51 -37.20
N GLU A 372 -9.61 -12.91 -38.45
CA GLU A 372 -10.55 -14.02 -38.72
C GLU A 372 -9.83 -15.31 -39.15
N ASP A 373 -8.66 -15.17 -39.78
CA ASP A 373 -7.90 -16.31 -40.28
C ASP A 373 -6.74 -16.71 -39.36
N GLY A 374 -6.89 -17.79 -38.62
CA GLY A 374 -5.84 -18.39 -37.78
C GLY A 374 -4.68 -19.03 -38.55
N LYS A 375 -4.81 -19.19 -39.89
CA LYS A 375 -3.75 -19.72 -40.76
C LYS A 375 -2.94 -18.63 -41.44
N LYS A 376 -3.22 -17.34 -41.12
CA LYS A 376 -2.52 -16.19 -41.69
C LYS A 376 -1.02 -16.31 -41.49
N MET A 377 -0.25 -16.15 -42.55
CA MET A 377 1.23 -16.10 -42.53
C MET A 377 1.67 -14.65 -42.49
N ILE A 378 2.61 -14.33 -41.63
CA ILE A 378 3.22 -13.00 -41.49
C ILE A 378 4.63 -13.05 -42.03
N SER A 379 4.92 -12.14 -42.92
CA SER A 379 6.23 -12.05 -43.56
C SER A 379 7.29 -11.44 -42.65
N LYS A 380 8.53 -11.81 -42.89
CA LYS A 380 9.71 -11.13 -42.31
C LYS A 380 9.66 -9.63 -42.64
N ASN A 381 10.18 -8.80 -41.74
CA ASN A 381 10.14 -7.34 -41.81
C ASN A 381 8.73 -6.71 -41.70
N SER A 382 7.73 -7.49 -41.25
CA SER A 382 6.41 -6.93 -40.93
C SER A 382 6.42 -6.27 -39.57
N GLU A 383 5.65 -5.18 -39.44
CA GLU A 383 5.41 -4.46 -38.18
C GLU A 383 3.91 -4.19 -38.06
N PHE A 384 3.32 -4.51 -36.90
CA PHE A 384 1.89 -4.29 -36.63
C PHE A 384 1.60 -4.35 -35.14
N VAL A 385 0.43 -3.87 -34.72
CA VAL A 385 -0.05 -3.97 -33.34
C VAL A 385 -1.03 -5.13 -33.24
N ALA A 386 -0.68 -6.12 -32.41
CA ALA A 386 -1.58 -7.21 -32.04
C ALA A 386 -2.30 -6.89 -30.72
N GLN A 387 -3.61 -7.06 -30.70
CA GLN A 387 -4.46 -6.98 -29.51
C GLN A 387 -5.09 -8.34 -29.21
N VAL A 388 -4.96 -8.79 -27.96
CA VAL A 388 -5.59 -10.02 -27.46
C VAL A 388 -6.53 -9.67 -26.30
N GLY A 389 -7.82 -9.86 -26.52
CA GLY A 389 -8.88 -9.40 -25.62
C GLY A 389 -8.88 -7.86 -25.48
N LYS A 390 -9.31 -7.39 -24.30
CA LYS A 390 -9.40 -5.92 -24.04
C LYS A 390 -8.15 -5.32 -23.40
N ARG A 391 -7.18 -6.15 -22.99
CA ARG A 391 -6.11 -5.70 -22.09
C ARG A 391 -4.70 -5.93 -22.60
N LYS A 392 -4.46 -6.91 -23.47
CA LYS A 392 -3.12 -7.25 -23.94
C LYS A 392 -2.88 -6.66 -25.33
N PHE A 393 -1.83 -5.88 -25.44
CA PHE A 393 -1.37 -5.27 -26.68
C PHE A 393 0.13 -5.49 -26.83
N ALA A 394 0.62 -5.70 -28.03
CA ALA A 394 2.03 -5.68 -28.37
C ALA A 394 2.23 -5.14 -29.79
N LYS A 395 3.20 -4.25 -29.96
CA LYS A 395 3.70 -3.83 -31.26
C LYS A 395 4.78 -4.82 -31.68
N ILE A 396 4.45 -5.69 -32.61
CA ILE A 396 5.30 -6.81 -33.03
C ILE A 396 6.11 -6.39 -34.25
N LYS A 397 7.41 -6.57 -34.18
CA LYS A 397 8.34 -6.46 -35.31
C LYS A 397 8.90 -7.84 -35.60
N VAL A 398 8.71 -8.34 -36.81
CA VAL A 398 9.22 -9.64 -37.27
C VAL A 398 10.53 -9.37 -38.05
N LEU A 399 11.66 -9.84 -37.48
CA LEU A 399 13.04 -9.58 -37.95
C LEU A 399 13.68 -10.81 -38.58
#